data_10b63d6ea894d9ecf6629fdbe7fd4936
#
_entry.id   10b63d6ea894d9ecf6629fdbe7fd4936
#
_cell.length_a   1.000
_cell.length_b   1.000
_cell.length_c   1.000
_cell.angle_alpha   90.00
_cell.angle_beta   90.00
_cell.angle_gamma   90.00
#
_symmetry.space_group_name_H-M   'P 1'
#
loop_
_entity.id
_entity.type
_entity.pdbx_description
1 polymer ?
#
loop_
_entity_poly.entity_id
_entity_poly.type
_entity_poly.pdbx_seq_one_letter_code
_entity_poly.pdbx_strand_id
1 'polypeptide(L)'
;MTEPPLVGAVLPRLAGRIEAALRAQGEPQLADQVETLRITSVCPCDQPYCGSFHTLGRPFKRWFLRGRQVEVRDGEPGEIVVDVVRGEIAYVEVLYLDDVRETLAHLPAR
;
A
#
# COMPACT_ATOMS: atom_id res chain seq x y z
N MET A 1 -3.04 -19.22 13.82
CA MET A 1 -3.39 -18.23 12.79
C MET A 1 -2.16 -17.45 12.39
N THR A 2 -1.99 -17.26 11.10
CA THR A 2 -0.85 -16.54 10.58
C THR A 2 -1.18 -15.06 10.47
N GLU A 3 -0.32 -14.21 10.95
CA GLU A 3 -0.49 -12.77 10.78
C GLU A 3 -0.33 -12.39 9.30
N PRO A 4 -1.03 -11.34 8.85
CA PRO A 4 -0.77 -10.81 7.51
C PRO A 4 0.70 -10.42 7.36
N PRO A 5 1.27 -10.57 6.17
CA PRO A 5 2.68 -10.23 5.98
C PRO A 5 2.93 -8.73 6.06
N LEU A 6 4.12 -8.37 6.51
CA LEU A 6 4.55 -6.98 6.46
C LEU A 6 4.83 -6.56 5.02
N VAL A 7 4.41 -5.36 4.68
CA VAL A 7 4.69 -4.81 3.34
C VAL A 7 6.21 -4.80 3.10
N GLY A 8 6.97 -4.37 4.09
CA GLY A 8 8.42 -4.30 3.97
C GLY A 8 9.11 -5.64 3.83
N ALA A 9 8.48 -6.73 4.31
CA ALA A 9 9.05 -8.06 4.18
C ALA A 9 8.80 -8.65 2.79
N VAL A 10 7.62 -8.40 2.24
CA VAL A 10 7.19 -8.99 0.96
C VAL A 10 7.57 -8.09 -0.21
N LEU A 11 7.47 -6.79 -0.04
CA LEU A 11 7.70 -5.78 -1.07
C LEU A 11 8.69 -4.72 -0.57
N PRO A 12 9.93 -5.12 -0.29
CA PRO A 12 10.89 -4.19 0.33
C PRO A 12 11.21 -2.95 -0.51
N ARG A 13 11.28 -3.09 -1.83
CA ARG A 13 11.54 -1.94 -2.68
C ARG A 13 10.38 -0.95 -2.68
N LEU A 14 9.15 -1.48 -2.76
CA LEU A 14 7.96 -0.64 -2.71
C LEU A 14 7.88 0.09 -1.37
N ALA A 15 8.08 -0.63 -0.28
CA ALA A 15 8.05 -0.04 1.05
C ALA A 15 9.07 1.10 1.18
N GLY A 16 10.28 0.87 0.69
CA GLY A 16 11.33 1.89 0.72
C GLY A 16 10.97 3.13 -0.08
N ARG A 17 10.38 2.94 -1.26
CA ARG A 17 9.95 4.06 -2.11
C ARG A 17 8.88 4.89 -1.39
N ILE A 18 7.88 4.20 -0.82
CA ILE A 18 6.78 4.88 -0.14
C ILE A 18 7.30 5.67 1.06
N GLU A 19 8.12 5.03 1.88
CA GLU A 19 8.65 5.69 3.07
C GLU A 19 9.49 6.92 2.71
N ALA A 20 10.42 6.77 1.78
CA ALA A 20 11.29 7.87 1.39
C ALA A 20 10.50 9.04 0.80
N ALA A 21 9.53 8.73 -0.06
CA ALA A 21 8.73 9.77 -0.71
C ALA A 21 7.85 10.50 0.30
N LEU A 22 7.20 9.76 1.21
CA LEU A 22 6.37 10.39 2.22
C LEU A 22 7.18 11.31 3.11
N ARG A 23 8.38 10.88 3.49
CA ARG A 23 9.25 11.71 4.32
C ARG A 23 9.70 12.97 3.57
N ALA A 24 10.07 12.83 2.31
CA ALA A 24 10.47 13.95 1.47
C ALA A 24 9.31 14.92 1.18
N GLN A 25 8.09 14.41 1.17
CA GLN A 25 6.90 15.22 0.89
C GLN A 25 6.29 15.87 2.13
N GLY A 26 6.97 15.78 3.27
CA GLY A 26 6.49 16.42 4.49
C GLY A 26 5.45 15.61 5.24
N GLU A 27 5.45 14.28 5.07
CA GLU A 27 4.52 13.37 5.76
C GLU A 27 5.29 12.39 6.65
N PRO A 28 6.06 12.89 7.64
CA PRO A 28 6.92 11.99 8.43
C PRO A 28 6.13 10.99 9.26
N GLN A 29 4.93 11.34 9.72
CA GLN A 29 4.11 10.42 10.51
C GLN A 29 3.62 9.26 9.67
N LEU A 30 3.28 9.51 8.41
CA LEU A 30 2.90 8.44 7.50
C LEU A 30 4.11 7.58 7.14
N ALA A 31 5.26 8.22 6.93
CA ALA A 31 6.49 7.49 6.63
C ALA A 31 6.85 6.52 7.76
N ASP A 32 6.66 6.95 9.01
CA ASP A 32 6.94 6.10 10.17
C ASP A 32 6.03 4.88 10.25
N GLN A 33 4.85 4.93 9.65
CA GLN A 33 3.93 3.79 9.66
C GLN A 33 4.37 2.67 8.72
N VAL A 34 5.19 2.97 7.71
CA VAL A 34 5.47 2.02 6.65
C VAL A 34 6.10 0.73 7.17
N GLU A 35 6.99 0.82 8.16
CA GLU A 35 7.66 -0.38 8.67
C GLU A 35 6.74 -1.37 9.37
N THR A 36 5.57 -0.92 9.82
CA THR A 36 4.60 -1.79 10.49
C THR A 36 3.37 -2.11 9.64
N LEU A 37 3.31 -1.60 8.43
CA LEU A 37 2.18 -1.89 7.54
C LEU A 37 2.14 -3.35 7.15
N ARG A 38 0.93 -3.92 7.16
CA ARG A 38 0.70 -5.30 6.75
C ARG A 38 -0.27 -5.34 5.58
N ILE A 39 -0.10 -6.35 4.74
CA ILE A 39 -1.00 -6.57 3.61
C ILE A 39 -2.16 -7.41 4.14
N THR A 40 -3.28 -6.76 4.42
CA THR A 40 -4.44 -7.46 5.00
C THR A 40 -5.33 -8.10 3.95
N SER A 41 -5.38 -7.52 2.76
CA SER A 41 -6.06 -8.13 1.62
C SER A 41 -5.56 -7.48 0.33
N VAL A 42 -5.59 -8.25 -0.75
CA VAL A 42 -5.17 -7.79 -2.07
C VAL A 42 -6.42 -7.34 -2.82
N CYS A 43 -6.28 -6.31 -3.66
CA CYS A 43 -7.38 -5.84 -4.48
C CYS A 43 -7.88 -6.99 -5.38
N PRO A 44 -9.19 -7.28 -5.35
CA PRO A 44 -9.73 -8.41 -6.12
C PRO A 44 -10.00 -8.13 -7.59
N CYS A 45 -9.64 -6.94 -8.08
CA CYS A 45 -9.90 -6.61 -9.47
C CYS A 45 -9.02 -7.45 -10.41
N ASP A 46 -9.50 -7.68 -11.62
CA ASP A 46 -8.81 -8.51 -12.60
C ASP A 46 -7.92 -7.72 -13.56
N GLN A 47 -7.65 -6.47 -13.23
CA GLN A 47 -6.88 -5.61 -14.11
C GLN A 47 -5.41 -6.02 -14.11
N PRO A 48 -4.80 -6.22 -15.28
CA PRO A 48 -3.40 -6.69 -15.33
C PRO A 48 -2.38 -5.67 -14.85
N TYR A 49 -2.78 -4.41 -14.69
CA TYR A 49 -1.88 -3.35 -14.22
C TYR A 49 -2.03 -3.06 -12.72
N CYS A 50 -2.94 -3.74 -12.03
CA CYS A 50 -3.24 -3.42 -10.63
C CYS A 50 -2.46 -4.30 -9.66
N GLY A 51 -1.71 -3.68 -8.75
CA GLY A 51 -1.02 -4.36 -7.66
C GLY A 51 -1.36 -3.71 -6.33
N SER A 52 -2.62 -3.36 -6.13
CA SER A 52 -3.08 -2.60 -4.97
C SER A 52 -3.49 -3.52 -3.82
N PHE A 53 -3.42 -3.00 -2.59
CA PHE A 53 -3.74 -3.82 -1.42
C PHE A 53 -4.19 -2.95 -0.25
N HIS A 54 -4.96 -3.58 0.65
CA HIS A 54 -5.42 -2.95 1.87
C HIS A 54 -4.41 -3.18 2.99
N THR A 55 -4.33 -2.23 3.91
CA THR A 55 -3.40 -2.29 5.03
C THR A 55 -4.09 -2.20 6.40
N LEU A 56 -5.40 -1.95 6.44
CA LEU A 56 -6.16 -2.02 7.67
C LEU A 56 -6.75 -3.42 7.84
N GLY A 57 -6.85 -3.87 9.09
CA GLY A 57 -7.28 -5.22 9.41
C GLY A 57 -8.73 -5.53 9.13
N ARG A 58 -9.53 -4.52 8.82
CA ARG A 58 -10.95 -4.71 8.50
C ARG A 58 -11.23 -4.17 7.12
N PRO A 59 -12.02 -4.89 6.32
CA PRO A 59 -12.54 -4.28 5.11
C PRO A 59 -13.42 -3.11 5.51
N PHE A 60 -13.25 -2.01 4.85
CA PHE A 60 -14.10 -0.86 5.07
C PHE A 60 -14.59 -0.36 3.74
N LYS A 61 -15.76 0.26 3.75
CA LYS A 61 -16.31 0.84 2.55
C LYS A 61 -15.73 2.24 2.42
N ARG A 62 -14.88 2.43 1.44
CA ARG A 62 -14.14 3.68 1.26
C ARG A 62 -15.03 4.91 1.24
N TRP A 63 -16.23 4.75 0.73
CA TRP A 63 -17.14 5.87 0.63
C TRP A 63 -17.75 6.32 1.97
N PHE A 64 -17.62 5.51 3.01
CA PHE A 64 -18.02 5.90 4.35
C PHE A 64 -16.95 6.68 5.09
N LEU A 65 -15.71 6.49 4.70
CA LEU A 65 -14.59 7.05 5.45
C LEU A 65 -13.99 8.19 4.66
N ARG A 66 -14.08 9.36 5.23
CA ARG A 66 -13.44 10.52 4.62
C ARG A 66 -11.96 10.45 4.95
N GLY A 67 -11.19 10.27 3.92
CA GLY A 67 -9.76 10.24 4.04
C GLY A 67 -9.15 11.15 2.99
N ARG A 68 -7.84 11.17 2.97
CA ARG A 68 -7.13 11.88 1.92
C ARG A 68 -6.22 10.91 1.19
N GLN A 69 -5.86 11.29 -0.02
CA GLN A 69 -4.94 10.51 -0.83
C GLN A 69 -3.62 11.26 -0.92
N VAL A 70 -2.53 10.52 -0.77
CA VAL A 70 -1.20 11.08 -0.88
C VAL A 70 -0.48 10.34 -2.02
N GLU A 71 -0.16 11.08 -3.06
CA GLU A 71 0.54 10.54 -4.22
C GLU A 71 2.02 10.43 -3.92
N VAL A 72 2.63 9.30 -4.27
CA VAL A 72 4.06 9.13 -4.13
C VAL A 72 4.74 9.72 -5.37
N ARG A 73 5.55 10.74 -5.15
CA ARG A 73 6.19 11.49 -6.24
C ARG A 73 7.70 11.35 -6.11
N ASP A 74 8.23 10.29 -6.67
CA ASP A 74 9.66 10.03 -6.61
C ASP A 74 10.33 9.93 -7.99
N GLY A 75 9.57 10.19 -9.05
CA GLY A 75 10.10 10.13 -10.41
C GLY A 75 10.36 8.73 -10.94
N GLU A 76 10.02 7.70 -10.16
CA GLU A 76 10.23 6.31 -10.55
C GLU A 76 9.01 5.75 -11.27
N PRO A 77 9.17 4.63 -12.00
CA PRO A 77 8.05 4.03 -12.73
C PRO A 77 6.87 3.63 -11.86
N GLY A 78 5.69 3.56 -12.46
CA GLY A 78 4.48 3.16 -11.79
C GLY A 78 3.76 4.31 -11.13
N GLU A 79 2.55 4.03 -10.67
CA GLU A 79 1.76 5.01 -9.93
C GLU A 79 1.45 4.44 -8.56
N ILE A 80 1.74 5.19 -7.52
CA ILE A 80 1.49 4.78 -6.15
C ILE A 80 0.73 5.89 -5.45
N VAL A 81 -0.43 5.55 -4.90
CA VAL A 81 -1.26 6.47 -4.14
C VAL A 81 -1.60 5.82 -2.80
N VAL A 82 -1.38 6.53 -1.73
CA VAL A 82 -1.65 6.05 -0.38
C VAL A 82 -2.94 6.70 0.11
N ASP A 83 -3.94 5.87 0.45
CA ASP A 83 -5.17 6.35 1.05
C ASP A 83 -4.99 6.41 2.56
N VAL A 84 -5.26 7.57 3.14
CA VAL A 84 -5.09 7.81 4.56
C VAL A 84 -6.46 8.08 5.19
N VAL A 85 -6.79 7.32 6.22
CA VAL A 85 -8.04 7.46 6.95
C VAL A 85 -7.72 7.66 8.42
N ARG A 86 -8.16 8.77 8.97
CA ARG A 86 -7.92 9.13 10.39
C ARG A 86 -6.44 9.07 10.77
N GLY A 87 -5.60 9.53 9.85
CA GLY A 87 -4.15 9.55 10.08
C GLY A 87 -3.45 8.23 9.86
N GLU A 88 -4.16 7.17 9.48
CA GLU A 88 -3.59 5.85 9.25
C GLU A 88 -3.64 5.48 7.78
N ILE A 89 -2.58 4.84 7.31
CA ILE A 89 -2.56 4.32 5.94
C ILE A 89 -3.50 3.13 5.88
N ALA A 90 -4.52 3.22 5.01
CA ALA A 90 -5.59 2.23 4.92
C ALA A 90 -5.51 1.38 3.66
N TYR A 91 -4.95 1.92 2.59
CA TYR A 91 -4.93 1.28 1.29
C TYR A 91 -3.78 1.86 0.48
N VAL A 92 -3.11 1.00 -0.27
CA VAL A 92 -2.04 1.43 -1.16
C VAL A 92 -2.42 1.04 -2.58
N GLU A 93 -2.71 2.04 -3.41
CA GLU A 93 -2.98 1.81 -4.81
C GLU A 93 -1.65 1.77 -5.55
N VAL A 94 -1.42 0.69 -6.26
CA VAL A 94 -0.20 0.49 -7.03
C VAL A 94 -0.60 0.09 -8.44
N LEU A 95 -0.19 0.89 -9.42
CA LEU A 95 -0.50 0.62 -10.81
C LEU A 95 0.79 0.57 -11.63
N TYR A 96 0.81 -0.32 -12.61
CA TYR A 96 1.88 -0.42 -13.61
C TYR A 96 3.24 -0.84 -13.04
N LEU A 97 3.21 -1.64 -11.97
CA LEU A 97 4.41 -2.26 -11.40
C LEU A 97 4.20 -3.77 -11.40
N ASP A 98 4.72 -4.42 -12.44
CA ASP A 98 4.49 -5.86 -12.63
C ASP A 98 5.09 -6.71 -11.52
N ASP A 99 6.24 -6.31 -10.99
CA ASP A 99 6.89 -7.06 -9.91
C ASP A 99 6.05 -7.06 -8.64
N VAL A 100 5.38 -5.95 -8.33
CA VAL A 100 4.48 -5.87 -7.19
C VAL A 100 3.28 -6.79 -7.41
N ARG A 101 2.66 -6.69 -8.58
CA ARG A 101 1.50 -7.49 -8.91
C ARG A 101 1.82 -8.98 -8.85
N GLU A 102 2.94 -9.39 -9.41
CA GLU A 102 3.37 -10.79 -9.40
C GLU A 102 3.61 -11.29 -7.99
N THR A 103 4.28 -10.49 -7.16
CA THR A 103 4.53 -10.86 -5.77
C THR A 103 3.21 -11.07 -5.02
N LEU A 104 2.26 -10.14 -5.19
CA LEU A 104 0.96 -10.26 -4.52
C LEU A 104 0.19 -11.49 -4.97
N ALA A 105 0.32 -11.87 -6.24
CA ALA A 105 -0.36 -13.04 -6.79
C ALA A 105 0.13 -14.36 -6.16
N HIS A 106 1.31 -14.36 -5.58
CA HIS A 106 1.89 -15.55 -4.94
C HIS A 106 1.66 -15.60 -3.43
N LEU A 107 0.98 -14.62 -2.85
CA LEU A 107 0.69 -14.65 -1.43
C LEU A 107 -0.41 -15.67 -1.13
N PRO A 108 -0.34 -16.35 0.03
CA PRO A 108 -1.40 -17.28 0.42
C PRO A 108 -2.74 -16.56 0.55
N ALA A 109 -3.82 -17.28 0.25
CA ALA A 109 -5.17 -16.77 0.42
C ALA A 109 -5.46 -16.54 1.91
N ARG A 110 -6.29 -15.55 2.21
CA ARG A 110 -6.63 -15.17 3.58
C ARG A 110 -8.13 -15.13 3.80
#